data_ebead9090858cb29354d45e939c82169
#
_entry.id   ebead9090858cb29354d45e939c82169
#
_cell.length_a   1.000
_cell.length_b   1.000
_cell.length_c   1.000
_cell.angle_alpha   90.00
_cell.angle_beta   90.00
_cell.angle_gamma   90.00
#
_symmetry.space_group_name_H-M   'P 1'
#
loop_
_entity.id
_entity.type
_entity.pdbx_description
1 polymer ?
#
loop_
_entity_poly.entity_id
_entity_poly.type
_entity_poly.pdbx_seq_one_letter_code
_entity_poly.pdbx_strand_id
1 'polypeptide(L)'
;MAKNIELNGNSLIFTDLHVGISNDKPSRQKIAEKVIDEIIGRIETEDIKQVFFLGDLFHQRTSIEVTSLNVANDLVRKLASCCKVFLLQGNHDLYEKYNSVITSLNIFDLNNVSIISVPTEVKLNGQNVLLVPWLCGSTLNDHIRRQNLSETYDIMMGHFDIGYSGEIKNKGQKYVEAYKSGSKNFSEVDTNNIISEILHHTHDFSTVYMGHIHDHETLTYADRTWNIVGSPQYQVHDMQRLPDEKKQHGYFILDSKNNETFHQCASIPRFVTLYASDMVNNKVDVEKLKGSIIRRCYDIVLTDEQKSQMDNMVADAKVYEEDSSVFVLGITXXXXLRGQNLEHRGFSTVSGS
;
A
#
# COMPACT_ATOMS: atom_id res chain seq x y z
N MET A 1 -23.43 -4.02 -22.63
CA MET A 1 -23.46 -5.39 -22.07
C MET A 1 -22.10 -5.67 -21.49
N ALA A 2 -22.03 -5.92 -20.19
CA ALA A 2 -20.79 -6.33 -19.55
C ALA A 2 -20.36 -7.66 -20.19
N LYS A 3 -19.13 -7.74 -20.70
CA LYS A 3 -18.56 -9.02 -21.14
C LYS A 3 -18.38 -9.89 -19.90
N ASN A 4 -18.98 -11.06 -19.87
CA ASN A 4 -18.69 -12.05 -18.84
C ASN A 4 -17.22 -12.49 -19.02
N ILE A 5 -16.35 -11.94 -18.20
CA ILE A 5 -14.93 -12.29 -18.21
C ILE A 5 -14.77 -13.56 -17.37
N GLU A 6 -14.49 -14.66 -18.01
CA GLU A 6 -14.27 -15.94 -17.34
C GLU A 6 -12.76 -16.24 -17.29
N LEU A 7 -12.25 -16.50 -16.10
CA LEU A 7 -10.84 -16.71 -15.79
C LEU A 7 -10.66 -18.04 -15.07
N ASN A 8 -9.63 -18.76 -15.44
CA ASN A 8 -9.33 -20.07 -14.85
C ASN A 8 -7.83 -20.18 -14.57
N GLY A 9 -7.47 -20.95 -13.55
CA GLY A 9 -6.09 -21.22 -13.17
C GLY A 9 -5.61 -20.35 -12.01
N ASN A 10 -4.34 -20.47 -11.70
CA ASN A 10 -3.74 -19.77 -10.57
C ASN A 10 -3.69 -18.26 -10.81
N SER A 11 -3.90 -17.49 -9.75
CA SER A 11 -3.94 -16.02 -9.79
C SER A 11 -3.00 -15.43 -8.74
N LEU A 12 -2.44 -14.26 -9.02
CA LEU A 12 -1.62 -13.53 -8.07
C LEU A 12 -2.27 -12.17 -7.79
N ILE A 13 -2.30 -11.77 -6.53
CA ILE A 13 -2.91 -10.52 -6.06
C ILE A 13 -1.86 -9.70 -5.34
N PHE A 14 -1.61 -8.47 -5.78
CA PHE A 14 -0.75 -7.51 -5.09
C PHE A 14 -1.26 -6.08 -5.29
N THR A 15 -0.68 -5.09 -4.58
CA THR A 15 -1.21 -3.73 -4.55
C THR A 15 -0.15 -2.72 -4.11
N ASP A 16 -0.44 -1.42 -4.23
CA ASP A 16 0.30 -0.33 -3.58
C ASP A 16 1.81 -0.35 -3.89
N LEU A 17 2.15 -0.41 -5.18
CA LEU A 17 3.56 -0.41 -5.61
C LEU A 17 4.20 0.99 -5.48
N HIS A 18 3.42 2.06 -5.65
CA HIS A 18 3.83 3.45 -5.45
C HIS A 18 5.14 3.81 -6.16
N VAL A 19 5.22 3.51 -7.46
CA VAL A 19 6.37 3.94 -8.28
C VAL A 19 6.49 5.48 -8.21
N GLY A 20 7.71 5.97 -7.95
CA GLY A 20 7.97 7.39 -7.76
C GLY A 20 8.00 7.86 -6.31
N ILE A 21 7.87 6.93 -5.37
CA ILE A 21 7.98 7.27 -3.95
C ILE A 21 9.38 7.83 -3.61
N SER A 22 9.45 8.70 -2.60
CA SER A 22 10.70 9.36 -2.16
C SER A 22 11.36 10.20 -3.27
N ASN A 23 10.53 10.96 -4.00
CA ASN A 23 10.97 11.88 -5.06
C ASN A 23 11.80 11.17 -6.14
N ASP A 24 11.32 10.02 -6.59
CA ASP A 24 11.89 9.26 -7.71
C ASP A 24 13.34 8.81 -7.52
N LYS A 25 13.79 8.62 -6.28
CA LYS A 25 15.15 8.12 -6.04
C LYS A 25 15.39 6.82 -6.82
N PRO A 26 16.52 6.70 -7.56
CA PRO A 26 16.82 5.48 -8.34
C PRO A 26 16.82 4.19 -7.49
N SER A 27 17.23 4.29 -6.23
CA SER A 27 17.20 3.14 -5.29
C SER A 27 15.77 2.63 -5.06
N ARG A 28 14.79 3.54 -5.01
CA ARG A 28 13.37 3.18 -4.82
C ARG A 28 12.79 2.53 -6.08
N GLN A 29 13.16 3.06 -7.25
CA GLN A 29 12.76 2.46 -8.53
C GLN A 29 13.30 1.02 -8.63
N LYS A 30 14.56 0.79 -8.26
CA LYS A 30 15.15 -0.55 -8.23
C LYS A 30 14.44 -1.51 -7.27
N ILE A 31 13.87 -1.02 -6.17
CA ILE A 31 13.08 -1.86 -5.27
C ILE A 31 11.78 -2.30 -5.98
N ALA A 32 11.09 -1.39 -6.65
CA ALA A 32 9.90 -1.73 -7.43
C ALA A 32 10.22 -2.75 -8.53
N GLU A 33 11.36 -2.58 -9.22
CA GLU A 33 11.84 -3.55 -10.22
C GLU A 33 12.06 -4.92 -9.60
N LYS A 34 12.74 -5.01 -8.45
CA LYS A 34 12.99 -6.29 -7.74
C LYS A 34 11.68 -6.98 -7.34
N VAL A 35 10.69 -6.22 -6.85
CA VAL A 35 9.36 -6.75 -6.52
C VAL A 35 8.75 -7.42 -7.75
N ILE A 36 8.75 -6.71 -8.89
CA ILE A 36 8.15 -7.25 -10.12
C ILE A 36 8.95 -8.44 -10.65
N ASP A 37 10.29 -8.40 -10.57
CA ASP A 37 11.11 -9.56 -10.99
C ASP A 37 10.82 -10.79 -10.11
N GLU A 38 10.61 -10.62 -8.79
CA GLU A 38 10.19 -11.70 -7.89
C GLU A 38 8.80 -12.23 -8.28
N ILE A 39 7.84 -11.32 -8.54
CA ILE A 39 6.49 -11.69 -8.98
C ILE A 39 6.54 -12.46 -10.31
N ILE A 40 7.35 -12.04 -11.27
CA ILE A 40 7.52 -12.73 -12.56
C ILE A 40 8.07 -14.14 -12.33
N GLY A 41 9.08 -14.27 -11.45
CA GLY A 41 9.58 -15.61 -11.08
C GLY A 41 8.48 -16.52 -10.52
N ARG A 42 7.55 -15.96 -9.74
CA ARG A 42 6.39 -16.72 -9.24
C ARG A 42 5.38 -17.03 -10.35
N ILE A 43 5.13 -16.09 -11.25
CA ILE A 43 4.24 -16.31 -12.40
C ILE A 43 4.69 -17.54 -13.19
N GLU A 44 6.02 -17.63 -13.43
CA GLU A 44 6.60 -18.74 -14.19
C GLU A 44 6.58 -20.06 -13.42
N THR A 45 6.95 -20.06 -12.13
CA THR A 45 7.10 -21.28 -11.34
C THR A 45 5.77 -21.88 -10.88
N GLU A 46 4.74 -21.03 -10.69
CA GLU A 46 3.45 -21.46 -10.17
C GLU A 46 2.34 -21.40 -11.24
N ASP A 47 2.72 -21.25 -12.51
CA ASP A 47 1.82 -21.23 -13.65
C ASP A 47 0.64 -20.24 -13.48
N ILE A 48 0.96 -19.01 -13.02
CA ILE A 48 -0.04 -17.97 -12.81
C ILE A 48 -0.62 -17.52 -14.17
N LYS A 49 -1.93 -17.50 -14.30
CA LYS A 49 -2.63 -17.14 -15.55
C LYS A 49 -3.07 -15.70 -15.58
N GLN A 50 -3.31 -15.12 -14.41
CA GLN A 50 -3.71 -13.71 -14.29
C GLN A 50 -3.19 -13.08 -13.01
N VAL A 51 -2.96 -11.78 -13.11
CA VAL A 51 -2.52 -10.93 -12.00
C VAL A 51 -3.59 -9.87 -11.75
N PHE A 52 -3.99 -9.71 -10.49
CA PHE A 52 -4.85 -8.62 -10.02
C PHE A 52 -3.98 -7.63 -9.24
N PHE A 53 -3.77 -6.45 -9.81
CA PHE A 53 -3.12 -5.34 -9.15
C PHE A 53 -4.19 -4.41 -8.60
N LEU A 54 -4.29 -4.30 -7.28
CA LEU A 54 -5.43 -3.66 -6.62
C LEU A 54 -5.25 -2.15 -6.40
N GLY A 55 -4.46 -1.47 -7.23
CA GLY A 55 -4.41 0.00 -7.24
C GLY A 55 -3.14 0.60 -6.63
N ASP A 56 -3.01 1.90 -6.80
CA ASP A 56 -1.87 2.73 -6.37
C ASP A 56 -0.54 2.28 -7.01
N LEU A 57 -0.54 2.27 -8.35
CA LEU A 57 0.68 2.01 -9.12
C LEU A 57 1.68 3.16 -8.98
N PHE A 58 1.19 4.40 -9.08
CA PHE A 58 2.02 5.60 -8.95
C PHE A 58 1.89 6.20 -7.54
N HIS A 59 2.96 6.87 -7.09
CA HIS A 59 2.93 7.59 -5.82
C HIS A 59 2.35 9.01 -5.97
N GLN A 60 2.71 9.69 -7.06
CA GLN A 60 2.30 11.07 -7.33
C GLN A 60 1.06 11.11 -8.24
N ARG A 61 0.08 11.94 -7.88
CA ARG A 61 -1.19 12.07 -8.62
C ARG A 61 -1.11 13.04 -9.78
N THR A 62 -0.63 14.25 -9.51
CA THR A 62 -0.76 15.40 -10.41
C THR A 62 0.45 15.59 -11.32
N SER A 63 1.59 15.01 -10.95
CA SER A 63 2.84 15.17 -11.68
C SER A 63 3.66 13.89 -11.54
N ILE A 64 3.77 13.12 -12.60
CA ILE A 64 4.56 11.88 -12.62
C ILE A 64 5.86 12.17 -13.36
N GLU A 65 6.99 11.92 -12.71
CA GLU A 65 8.30 12.08 -13.33
C GLU A 65 8.47 11.09 -14.49
N VAL A 66 9.17 11.51 -15.53
CA VAL A 66 9.38 10.70 -16.73
C VAL A 66 10.06 9.37 -16.39
N THR A 67 10.97 9.38 -15.43
CA THR A 67 11.65 8.16 -14.97
C THR A 67 10.66 7.17 -14.36
N SER A 68 9.78 7.64 -13.49
CA SER A 68 8.73 6.79 -12.89
C SER A 68 7.73 6.28 -13.93
N LEU A 69 7.39 7.13 -14.91
CA LEU A 69 6.52 6.73 -16.01
C LEU A 69 7.13 5.58 -16.80
N ASN A 70 8.44 5.68 -17.13
CA ASN A 70 9.15 4.63 -17.86
C ASN A 70 9.26 3.34 -17.04
N VAL A 71 9.62 3.45 -15.76
CA VAL A 71 9.70 2.29 -14.87
C VAL A 71 8.34 1.59 -14.82
N ALA A 72 7.26 2.32 -14.53
CA ALA A 72 5.92 1.73 -14.46
C ALA A 72 5.51 1.07 -15.78
N ASN A 73 5.81 1.71 -16.91
CA ASN A 73 5.51 1.16 -18.24
C ASN A 73 6.27 -0.17 -18.47
N ASP A 74 7.55 -0.21 -18.12
CA ASP A 74 8.34 -1.43 -18.28
C ASP A 74 7.85 -2.55 -17.36
N LEU A 75 7.49 -2.23 -16.11
CA LEU A 75 6.96 -3.21 -15.15
C LEU A 75 5.63 -3.79 -15.64
N VAL A 76 4.70 -2.94 -16.09
CA VAL A 76 3.40 -3.40 -16.60
C VAL A 76 3.57 -4.24 -17.88
N ARG A 77 4.48 -3.85 -18.78
CA ARG A 77 4.78 -4.61 -20.00
C ARG A 77 5.38 -5.98 -19.68
N LYS A 78 6.28 -6.06 -18.72
CA LYS A 78 6.86 -7.34 -18.24
C LYS A 78 5.75 -8.27 -17.75
N LEU A 79 4.85 -7.79 -16.89
CA LEU A 79 3.72 -8.58 -16.39
C LEU A 79 2.81 -9.03 -17.55
N ALA A 80 2.46 -8.09 -18.43
CA ALA A 80 1.55 -8.36 -19.57
C ALA A 80 2.14 -9.35 -20.60
N SER A 81 3.48 -9.48 -20.65
CA SER A 81 4.12 -10.48 -21.50
C SER A 81 4.01 -11.90 -20.95
N CYS A 82 3.73 -12.04 -19.63
CA CYS A 82 3.68 -13.34 -18.96
C CYS A 82 2.23 -13.84 -18.78
N CYS A 83 1.27 -12.94 -18.52
CA CYS A 83 -0.09 -13.34 -18.16
C CYS A 83 -1.09 -12.20 -18.40
N LYS A 84 -2.37 -12.44 -18.11
CA LYS A 84 -3.38 -11.36 -18.08
C LYS A 84 -3.18 -10.49 -16.85
N VAL A 85 -3.32 -9.17 -17.01
CA VAL A 85 -3.14 -8.21 -15.92
C VAL A 85 -4.41 -7.36 -15.79
N PHE A 86 -4.97 -7.34 -14.59
CA PHE A 86 -6.08 -6.46 -14.21
C PHE A 86 -5.50 -5.36 -13.33
N LEU A 87 -5.46 -4.12 -13.86
CA LEU A 87 -5.00 -2.95 -13.12
C LEU A 87 -6.22 -2.21 -12.58
N LEU A 88 -6.46 -2.33 -11.28
CA LEU A 88 -7.52 -1.55 -10.62
C LEU A 88 -7.00 -0.14 -10.34
N GLN A 89 -7.87 0.82 -10.47
CA GLN A 89 -7.57 2.21 -10.17
C GLN A 89 -7.54 2.41 -8.65
N GLY A 90 -6.41 2.87 -8.12
CA GLY A 90 -6.29 3.32 -6.73
C GLY A 90 -6.47 4.82 -6.61
N ASN A 91 -6.44 5.35 -5.38
CA ASN A 91 -6.63 6.79 -5.16
C ASN A 91 -5.43 7.62 -5.62
N HIS A 92 -4.23 7.05 -5.64
CA HIS A 92 -3.03 7.72 -6.16
C HIS A 92 -2.94 7.68 -7.70
N ASP A 93 -3.70 6.82 -8.35
CA ASP A 93 -3.73 6.77 -9.82
C ASP A 93 -4.66 7.82 -10.42
N LEU A 94 -5.40 8.57 -9.58
CA LEU A 94 -6.32 9.63 -10.01
C LEU A 94 -5.68 11.00 -9.95
N TYR A 95 -5.92 11.81 -10.97
CA TYR A 95 -5.48 13.21 -10.99
C TYR A 95 -6.05 13.99 -9.79
N GLU A 96 -7.35 13.84 -9.53
CA GLU A 96 -8.02 14.42 -8.36
C GLU A 96 -8.59 13.30 -7.48
N LYS A 97 -8.38 13.41 -6.19
CA LYS A 97 -8.81 12.37 -5.21
C LYS A 97 -10.31 12.03 -5.33
N TYR A 98 -11.13 12.99 -5.71
CA TYR A 98 -12.59 12.84 -5.74
C TYR A 98 -13.16 12.87 -7.16
N ASN A 99 -12.33 12.70 -8.19
CA ASN A 99 -12.74 12.72 -9.59
C ASN A 99 -12.05 11.56 -10.33
N SER A 100 -12.84 10.61 -10.78
CA SER A 100 -12.35 9.39 -11.44
C SER A 100 -12.19 9.49 -12.96
N VAL A 101 -12.45 10.66 -13.56
CA VAL A 101 -12.42 10.80 -15.02
C VAL A 101 -11.01 10.73 -15.59
N ILE A 102 -10.02 11.29 -14.87
CA ILE A 102 -8.63 11.32 -15.32
C ILE A 102 -7.80 10.37 -14.45
N THR A 103 -7.28 9.30 -15.04
CA THR A 103 -6.41 8.34 -14.36
C THR A 103 -5.10 8.16 -15.14
N SER A 104 -4.00 8.05 -14.41
CA SER A 104 -2.68 7.75 -14.97
C SER A 104 -2.64 6.38 -15.66
N LEU A 105 -3.51 5.45 -15.26
CA LEU A 105 -3.52 4.09 -15.81
C LEU A 105 -3.90 4.04 -17.29
N ASN A 106 -4.58 5.06 -17.82
CA ASN A 106 -5.01 5.09 -19.23
C ASN A 106 -3.84 5.11 -20.23
N ILE A 107 -2.60 5.26 -19.76
CA ILE A 107 -1.42 5.15 -20.62
C ILE A 107 -1.11 3.69 -21.02
N PHE A 108 -1.65 2.72 -20.29
CA PHE A 108 -1.34 1.29 -20.52
C PHE A 108 -2.33 0.65 -21.50
N ASP A 109 -2.20 1.00 -22.77
CA ASP A 109 -2.99 0.38 -23.86
C ASP A 109 -2.25 -0.87 -24.38
N LEU A 110 -2.43 -2.00 -23.69
CA LEU A 110 -1.76 -3.28 -23.97
C LEU A 110 -2.79 -4.40 -24.04
N ASN A 111 -2.61 -5.33 -24.97
CA ASN A 111 -3.59 -6.40 -25.26
C ASN A 111 -3.94 -7.26 -24.04
N ASN A 112 -2.96 -7.52 -23.16
CA ASN A 112 -3.16 -8.38 -21.99
C ASN A 112 -3.42 -7.57 -20.70
N VAL A 113 -3.68 -6.26 -20.81
CA VAL A 113 -3.97 -5.39 -19.67
C VAL A 113 -5.42 -4.92 -19.74
N SER A 114 -6.13 -5.09 -18.62
CA SER A 114 -7.49 -4.56 -18.43
C SER A 114 -7.46 -3.53 -17.31
N ILE A 115 -7.78 -2.29 -17.64
CA ILE A 115 -7.86 -1.21 -16.64
C ILE A 115 -9.26 -1.22 -16.05
N ILE A 116 -9.36 -1.33 -14.73
CA ILE A 116 -10.62 -1.39 -13.99
C ILE A 116 -10.83 -0.05 -13.29
N SER A 117 -11.64 0.81 -13.89
CA SER A 117 -11.98 2.14 -13.37
C SER A 117 -13.42 2.25 -12.86
N VAL A 118 -14.20 1.20 -13.02
CA VAL A 118 -15.56 1.07 -12.45
C VAL A 118 -15.75 -0.35 -11.92
N PRO A 119 -16.64 -0.57 -10.95
CA PRO A 119 -16.91 -1.92 -10.45
C PRO A 119 -17.22 -2.89 -11.58
N THR A 120 -16.54 -4.01 -11.60
CA THR A 120 -16.54 -4.95 -12.73
C THR A 120 -16.64 -6.38 -12.22
N GLU A 121 -17.57 -7.14 -12.80
CA GLU A 121 -17.75 -8.56 -12.51
C GLU A 121 -16.81 -9.41 -13.35
N VAL A 122 -16.17 -10.38 -12.69
CA VAL A 122 -15.43 -11.45 -13.37
C VAL A 122 -15.79 -12.79 -12.70
N LYS A 123 -15.62 -13.86 -13.42
CA LYS A 123 -15.77 -15.21 -12.87
C LYS A 123 -14.38 -15.84 -12.80
N LEU A 124 -13.95 -16.23 -11.60
CA LEU A 124 -12.62 -16.80 -11.34
C LEU A 124 -12.77 -18.22 -10.78
N ASN A 125 -12.33 -19.21 -11.55
CA ASN A 125 -12.41 -20.64 -11.17
C ASN A 125 -13.85 -21.02 -10.71
N GLY A 126 -14.85 -20.50 -11.41
CA GLY A 126 -16.26 -20.75 -11.11
C GLY A 126 -16.88 -19.83 -10.06
N GLN A 127 -16.09 -19.06 -9.30
CA GLN A 127 -16.59 -18.12 -8.29
C GLN A 127 -16.86 -16.74 -8.90
N ASN A 128 -17.88 -16.07 -8.41
CA ASN A 128 -18.23 -14.71 -8.80
C ASN A 128 -17.37 -13.72 -8.02
N VAL A 129 -16.63 -12.89 -8.73
CA VAL A 129 -15.70 -11.92 -8.14
C VAL A 129 -16.12 -10.51 -8.55
N LEU A 130 -16.21 -9.60 -7.58
CA LEU A 130 -16.40 -8.17 -7.83
C LEU A 130 -15.09 -7.44 -7.68
N LEU A 131 -14.61 -6.81 -8.75
CA LEU A 131 -13.46 -5.93 -8.77
C LEU A 131 -13.92 -4.51 -8.49
N VAL A 132 -13.42 -3.87 -7.42
CA VAL A 132 -13.86 -2.54 -6.95
C VAL A 132 -12.68 -1.58 -6.96
N PRO A 133 -12.55 -0.69 -7.97
CA PRO A 133 -11.52 0.34 -7.96
C PRO A 133 -11.85 1.42 -6.91
N TRP A 134 -10.93 2.35 -6.68
CA TRP A 134 -11.24 3.52 -5.84
C TRP A 134 -12.42 4.29 -6.45
N LEU A 135 -13.47 4.45 -5.66
CA LEU A 135 -14.70 5.12 -6.08
C LEU A 135 -14.67 6.60 -5.71
N CYS A 136 -15.17 7.43 -6.62
CA CYS A 136 -15.25 8.88 -6.44
C CYS A 136 -16.66 9.36 -6.73
N GLY A 137 -17.24 10.12 -5.81
CA GLY A 137 -18.50 10.83 -6.02
C GLY A 137 -19.76 9.97 -6.11
N SER A 138 -19.64 8.66 -5.94
CA SER A 138 -20.78 7.73 -5.92
C SER A 138 -20.43 6.50 -5.10
N THR A 139 -21.43 5.89 -4.51
CA THR A 139 -21.24 4.71 -3.65
C THR A 139 -21.13 3.42 -4.49
N LEU A 140 -20.65 2.35 -3.88
CA LEU A 140 -20.63 1.04 -4.52
C LEU A 140 -22.05 0.61 -4.93
N ASN A 141 -23.04 0.85 -4.07
CA ASN A 141 -24.44 0.55 -4.36
C ASN A 141 -24.98 1.33 -5.56
N ASP A 142 -24.58 2.60 -5.72
CA ASP A 142 -24.96 3.38 -6.90
C ASP A 142 -24.40 2.74 -8.18
N HIS A 143 -23.17 2.25 -8.14
CA HIS A 143 -22.55 1.57 -9.28
C HIS A 143 -23.25 0.24 -9.58
N ILE A 144 -23.52 -0.57 -8.53
CA ILE A 144 -24.22 -1.85 -8.67
C ILE A 144 -25.57 -1.65 -9.39
N ARG A 145 -26.35 -0.68 -8.90
CA ARG A 145 -27.67 -0.36 -9.49
C ARG A 145 -27.56 0.15 -10.93
N ARG A 146 -26.69 1.14 -11.17
CA ARG A 146 -26.53 1.76 -12.52
C ARG A 146 -26.07 0.77 -13.57
N GLN A 147 -25.21 -0.18 -13.19
CA GLN A 147 -24.63 -1.15 -14.10
C GLN A 147 -25.41 -2.47 -14.12
N ASN A 148 -26.43 -2.61 -13.27
CA ASN A 148 -27.20 -3.83 -13.10
C ASN A 148 -26.31 -5.04 -12.79
N LEU A 149 -25.38 -4.87 -11.86
CA LEU A 149 -24.48 -5.92 -11.40
C LEU A 149 -25.22 -6.86 -10.45
N SER A 150 -24.63 -8.02 -10.18
CA SER A 150 -25.16 -8.99 -9.22
C SER A 150 -25.22 -8.40 -7.81
N GLU A 151 -26.11 -8.92 -6.98
CA GLU A 151 -26.15 -8.59 -5.55
C GLU A 151 -25.32 -9.55 -4.70
N THR A 152 -24.84 -10.66 -5.27
CA THR A 152 -24.08 -11.69 -4.55
C THR A 152 -22.78 -12.05 -5.25
N TYR A 153 -21.72 -12.13 -4.46
CA TYR A 153 -20.39 -12.49 -4.92
C TYR A 153 -19.71 -13.41 -3.91
N ASP A 154 -18.83 -14.25 -4.37
CA ASP A 154 -17.99 -15.08 -3.48
C ASP A 154 -16.78 -14.28 -2.96
N ILE A 155 -16.17 -13.47 -3.83
CA ILE A 155 -14.94 -12.72 -3.55
C ILE A 155 -15.14 -11.26 -3.96
N MET A 156 -14.60 -10.35 -3.15
CA MET A 156 -14.41 -8.94 -3.54
C MET A 156 -12.90 -8.64 -3.56
N MET A 157 -12.43 -7.99 -4.60
CA MET A 157 -11.04 -7.51 -4.72
C MET A 157 -11.06 -6.03 -5.05
N GLY A 158 -10.30 -5.20 -4.32
CA GLY A 158 -10.36 -3.79 -4.66
C GLY A 158 -9.43 -2.87 -3.92
N HIS A 159 -9.60 -1.58 -4.21
CA HIS A 159 -8.85 -0.49 -3.59
C HIS A 159 -9.84 0.47 -2.93
N PHE A 160 -9.92 0.45 -1.60
CA PHE A 160 -10.92 1.21 -0.85
C PHE A 160 -10.52 1.38 0.61
N ASP A 161 -11.12 2.38 1.25
CA ASP A 161 -10.92 2.65 2.65
C ASP A 161 -12.00 1.93 3.49
N ILE A 162 -11.57 1.24 4.53
CA ILE A 162 -12.47 0.62 5.50
C ILE A 162 -12.60 1.46 6.78
N GLY A 163 -12.18 2.71 6.73
CA GLY A 163 -12.12 3.56 7.92
C GLY A 163 -11.02 3.13 8.89
N TYR A 164 -10.03 2.40 8.40
CA TYR A 164 -8.94 1.85 9.19
C TYR A 164 -7.74 2.78 9.12
N SER A 165 -7.64 3.73 10.03
CA SER A 165 -6.37 4.36 10.33
C SER A 165 -5.81 3.77 11.62
N GLY A 166 -4.50 3.74 11.78
CA GLY A 166 -3.82 3.04 12.89
C GLY A 166 -4.26 3.45 14.29
N GLU A 167 -4.97 4.58 14.42
CA GLU A 167 -5.64 4.98 15.66
C GLU A 167 -7.00 4.26 15.84
N ILE A 168 -7.46 3.51 14.84
CA ILE A 168 -8.83 3.00 14.77
C ILE A 168 -8.94 1.52 15.20
N LYS A 169 -7.82 0.83 15.53
CA LYS A 169 -7.98 -0.49 16.19
C LYS A 169 -8.96 -0.42 17.36
N ASN A 170 -8.93 0.68 18.12
CA ASN A 170 -9.88 0.93 19.19
C ASN A 170 -11.16 1.64 18.73
N LYS A 171 -11.13 2.40 17.64
CA LYS A 171 -12.30 3.10 17.11
C LYS A 171 -13.13 2.21 16.18
N GLY A 172 -12.50 1.32 15.42
CA GLY A 172 -13.21 0.35 14.57
C GLY A 172 -14.16 -0.53 15.39
N GLN A 173 -13.69 -1.07 16.51
CA GLN A 173 -14.56 -1.78 17.44
C GLN A 173 -15.68 -0.88 18.00
N LYS A 174 -15.36 0.36 18.33
CA LYS A 174 -16.37 1.34 18.78
C LYS A 174 -17.37 1.70 17.69
N TYR A 175 -16.95 1.81 16.42
CA TYR A 175 -17.86 2.03 15.30
C TYR A 175 -18.81 0.85 15.12
N VAL A 176 -18.29 -0.37 15.18
CA VAL A 176 -19.09 -1.59 15.08
C VAL A 176 -20.08 -1.70 16.25
N GLU A 177 -19.63 -1.40 17.46
CA GLU A 177 -20.48 -1.41 18.66
C GLU A 177 -21.54 -0.29 18.61
N ALA A 178 -21.17 0.90 18.15
CA ALA A 178 -22.10 2.01 17.95
C ALA A 178 -23.16 1.69 16.89
N TYR A 179 -22.75 1.03 15.81
CA TYR A 179 -23.67 0.55 14.77
C TYR A 179 -24.65 -0.50 15.34
N LYS A 180 -24.13 -1.51 16.05
CA LYS A 180 -24.96 -2.56 16.69
C LYS A 180 -25.92 -1.98 17.75
N SER A 181 -25.52 -0.88 18.40
CA SER A 181 -26.35 -0.21 19.42
C SER A 181 -27.39 0.76 18.84
N GLY A 182 -27.39 1.00 17.52
CA GLY A 182 -28.34 1.90 16.86
C GLY A 182 -28.11 3.38 17.15
N SER A 183 -26.93 3.79 17.57
CA SER A 183 -26.65 5.20 17.83
C SER A 183 -26.55 5.99 16.51
N LYS A 184 -27.25 7.13 16.44
CA LYS A 184 -27.57 7.84 15.20
C LYS A 184 -26.50 8.81 14.65
N ASN A 185 -25.28 8.80 15.16
CA ASN A 185 -24.26 9.78 14.74
C ASN A 185 -23.37 9.26 13.59
N PHE A 186 -24.00 8.76 12.53
CA PHE A 186 -23.30 8.33 11.30
C PHE A 186 -23.36 9.36 10.15
N SER A 187 -23.69 10.63 10.43
CA SER A 187 -23.82 11.65 9.38
C SER A 187 -22.47 12.14 8.81
N GLU A 188 -21.34 11.66 9.31
CA GLU A 188 -20.00 12.04 8.84
C GLU A 188 -19.15 10.86 8.38
N VAL A 189 -19.79 9.75 8.04
CA VAL A 189 -19.04 8.63 7.44
C VAL A 189 -18.64 9.04 6.03
N ASP A 190 -17.36 9.11 5.79
CA ASP A 190 -16.81 9.33 4.46
C ASP A 190 -17.51 8.38 3.47
N THR A 191 -18.03 8.93 2.39
CA THR A 191 -18.75 8.18 1.36
C THR A 191 -17.91 7.07 0.71
N ASN A 192 -16.62 7.04 1.01
CA ASN A 192 -15.70 5.99 0.55
C ASN A 192 -15.55 4.83 1.53
N ASN A 193 -16.31 4.83 2.63
CA ASN A 193 -16.23 3.75 3.62
C ASN A 193 -17.11 2.56 3.22
N ILE A 194 -16.51 1.63 2.50
CA ILE A 194 -17.17 0.44 1.96
C ILE A 194 -17.72 -0.48 3.08
N ILE A 195 -17.12 -0.48 4.28
CA ILE A 195 -17.66 -1.29 5.40
C ILE A 195 -19.08 -0.87 5.72
N SER A 196 -19.37 0.43 5.77
CA SER A 196 -20.73 0.89 6.08
C SER A 196 -21.73 0.43 5.02
N GLU A 197 -21.33 0.41 3.75
CA GLU A 197 -22.19 -0.07 2.67
C GLU A 197 -22.40 -1.59 2.71
N ILE A 198 -21.33 -2.34 2.94
CA ILE A 198 -21.40 -3.81 3.03
C ILE A 198 -22.25 -4.25 4.23
N LEU A 199 -22.15 -3.53 5.37
CA LEU A 199 -22.94 -3.85 6.56
C LEU A 199 -24.41 -3.47 6.42
N HIS A 200 -24.71 -2.42 5.64
CA HIS A 200 -26.10 -1.96 5.45
C HIS A 200 -26.84 -2.75 4.35
N HIS A 201 -26.12 -3.46 3.50
CA HIS A 201 -26.71 -4.12 2.34
C HIS A 201 -26.33 -5.59 2.31
N THR A 202 -27.18 -6.36 1.71
CA THR A 202 -27.17 -7.82 1.64
C THR A 202 -26.17 -8.39 0.63
N HIS A 203 -25.05 -7.70 0.39
CA HIS A 203 -24.02 -8.25 -0.49
C HIS A 203 -23.26 -9.34 0.28
N ASP A 204 -23.46 -10.57 -0.09
CA ASP A 204 -22.75 -11.69 0.47
C ASP A 204 -21.38 -11.85 -0.22
N PHE A 205 -20.32 -11.66 0.56
CA PHE A 205 -18.96 -12.04 0.19
C PHE A 205 -18.44 -13.00 1.27
N SER A 206 -17.69 -13.98 0.87
CA SER A 206 -16.96 -14.79 1.85
C SER A 206 -15.58 -14.22 2.15
N THR A 207 -14.95 -13.66 1.12
CA THR A 207 -13.56 -13.19 1.20
C THR A 207 -13.38 -11.84 0.49
N VAL A 208 -12.60 -10.97 1.12
CA VAL A 208 -12.24 -9.66 0.57
C VAL A 208 -10.71 -9.55 0.50
N TYR A 209 -10.19 -9.10 -0.64
CA TYR A 209 -8.79 -8.69 -0.80
C TYR A 209 -8.76 -7.18 -1.07
N MET A 210 -8.00 -6.43 -0.28
CA MET A 210 -8.00 -4.98 -0.43
C MET A 210 -6.60 -4.37 -0.37
N GLY A 211 -6.39 -3.36 -1.22
CA GLY A 211 -5.28 -2.43 -1.17
C GLY A 211 -5.60 -1.19 -0.32
N HIS A 212 -4.79 -0.16 -0.46
CA HIS A 212 -4.85 1.13 0.22
C HIS A 212 -4.15 1.15 1.58
N ILE A 213 -4.21 0.08 2.35
CA ILE A 213 -3.51 -0.05 3.62
C ILE A 213 -2.22 -0.84 3.37
N HIS A 214 -1.08 -0.27 3.74
CA HIS A 214 0.23 -0.80 3.33
C HIS A 214 0.74 -1.96 4.19
N ASP A 215 0.27 -2.09 5.44
CA ASP A 215 0.64 -3.20 6.31
C ASP A 215 -0.30 -4.38 6.05
N HIS A 216 0.28 -5.56 5.79
CA HIS A 216 -0.50 -6.79 5.60
C HIS A 216 -1.18 -7.21 6.91
N GLU A 217 -2.46 -7.56 6.82
CA GLU A 217 -3.21 -8.12 7.95
C GLU A 217 -4.39 -8.96 7.41
N THR A 218 -4.66 -10.09 8.03
CA THR A 218 -5.88 -10.86 7.78
C THR A 218 -6.79 -10.79 9.00
N LEU A 219 -8.03 -10.40 8.78
CA LEU A 219 -9.03 -10.18 9.82
C LEU A 219 -10.27 -11.02 9.54
N THR A 220 -10.96 -11.46 10.60
CA THR A 220 -12.31 -12.00 10.47
C THR A 220 -13.29 -10.99 11.03
N TYR A 221 -14.24 -10.56 10.21
CA TYR A 221 -15.26 -9.62 10.63
C TYR A 221 -16.59 -9.88 9.91
N ALA A 222 -17.69 -9.94 10.69
CA ALA A 222 -19.03 -10.25 10.17
C ALA A 222 -19.08 -11.57 9.38
N ASP A 223 -18.40 -12.59 9.90
CA ASP A 223 -18.28 -13.94 9.31
C ASP A 223 -17.63 -13.97 7.93
N ARG A 224 -16.79 -12.95 7.64
CA ARG A 224 -16.05 -12.83 6.38
C ARG A 224 -14.56 -12.72 6.67
N THR A 225 -13.75 -13.21 5.74
CA THR A 225 -12.29 -13.02 5.77
C THR A 225 -11.94 -11.73 5.03
N TRP A 226 -11.17 -10.87 5.67
CA TRP A 226 -10.67 -9.61 5.11
C TRP A 226 -9.15 -9.70 5.02
N ASN A 227 -8.64 -9.79 3.83
CA ASN A 227 -7.23 -9.80 3.54
C ASN A 227 -6.81 -8.40 3.10
N ILE A 228 -6.24 -7.64 4.04
CA ILE A 228 -5.49 -6.42 3.72
C ILE A 228 -4.19 -6.92 3.09
N VAL A 229 -4.06 -6.77 1.79
CA VAL A 229 -2.93 -7.35 1.04
C VAL A 229 -1.63 -6.73 1.48
N GLY A 230 -1.64 -5.41 1.68
CA GLY A 230 -0.45 -4.65 2.02
C GLY A 230 0.44 -4.39 0.83
N SER A 231 1.28 -3.37 0.93
CA SER A 231 2.28 -3.08 -0.10
C SER A 231 3.30 -4.21 -0.16
N PRO A 232 3.75 -4.66 -1.33
CA PRO A 232 4.81 -5.67 -1.41
C PRO A 232 6.18 -5.14 -1.02
N GLN A 233 6.30 -3.83 -0.79
CA GLN A 233 7.53 -3.17 -0.34
C GLN A 233 7.21 -2.19 0.79
N TYR A 234 8.19 -1.92 1.64
CA TYR A 234 8.05 -0.94 2.71
C TYR A 234 7.86 0.47 2.13
N GLN A 235 6.84 1.16 2.59
CA GLN A 235 6.64 2.58 2.28
C GLN A 235 7.44 3.45 3.29
N VAL A 236 7.71 4.70 2.93
CA VAL A 236 8.57 5.58 3.75
C VAL A 236 8.02 5.80 5.16
N HIS A 237 6.69 5.91 5.28
CA HIS A 237 6.05 6.14 6.58
C HIS A 237 5.89 4.87 7.41
N ASP A 238 6.20 3.70 6.84
CA ASP A 238 6.14 2.42 7.55
C ASP A 238 7.43 2.14 8.34
N MET A 239 8.35 3.11 8.39
CA MET A 239 9.62 2.97 9.11
C MET A 239 9.40 2.66 10.58
N GLN A 240 9.96 1.56 11.00
CA GLN A 240 9.79 1.01 12.34
C GLN A 240 10.95 1.39 13.24
N ARG A 241 10.68 1.42 14.53
CA ARG A 241 11.72 1.69 15.54
C ARG A 241 12.85 0.63 15.49
N LEU A 242 12.47 -0.62 15.39
CA LEU A 242 13.36 -1.75 15.09
C LEU A 242 12.59 -2.71 14.20
N PRO A 243 13.27 -3.59 13.47
CA PRO A 243 12.52 -4.50 12.60
C PRO A 243 11.47 -5.26 13.38
N ASP A 244 10.21 -4.95 13.14
CA ASP A 244 9.09 -5.70 13.70
C ASP A 244 8.87 -6.93 12.80
N GLU A 245 9.24 -8.08 13.31
CA GLU A 245 9.12 -9.35 12.59
C GLU A 245 7.67 -9.70 12.24
N LYS A 246 6.71 -9.03 12.87
CA LYS A 246 5.28 -9.24 12.59
C LYS A 246 4.81 -8.53 11.33
N LYS A 247 5.46 -7.43 10.92
CA LYS A 247 5.06 -6.72 9.70
C LYS A 247 5.53 -7.48 8.47
N GLN A 248 4.60 -7.86 7.63
CA GLN A 248 4.85 -8.61 6.41
C GLN A 248 4.45 -7.78 5.19
N HIS A 249 5.26 -7.83 4.16
CA HIS A 249 5.04 -7.17 2.89
C HIS A 249 5.11 -8.22 1.78
N GLY A 250 4.08 -8.28 0.95
CA GLY A 250 4.04 -9.37 -0.01
C GLY A 250 2.80 -9.37 -0.90
N TYR A 251 2.35 -10.55 -1.25
CA TYR A 251 1.27 -10.77 -2.20
C TYR A 251 0.58 -12.11 -1.90
N PHE A 252 -0.62 -12.26 -2.41
CA PHE A 252 -1.36 -13.52 -2.34
C PHE A 252 -1.26 -14.29 -3.65
N ILE A 253 -1.25 -15.62 -3.55
CA ILE A 253 -1.51 -16.52 -4.67
C ILE A 253 -2.78 -17.31 -4.34
N LEU A 254 -3.70 -17.33 -5.30
CA LEU A 254 -4.87 -18.21 -5.30
C LEU A 254 -4.61 -19.35 -6.30
N ASP A 255 -4.72 -20.58 -5.84
CA ASP A 255 -4.62 -21.74 -6.75
C ASP A 255 -5.90 -21.88 -7.59
N SER A 256 -5.93 -22.85 -8.49
CA SER A 256 -7.09 -23.12 -9.37
C SER A 256 -8.36 -23.55 -8.63
N LYS A 257 -8.28 -23.77 -7.32
CA LYS A 257 -9.43 -24.06 -6.43
C LYS A 257 -9.75 -22.87 -5.52
N ASN A 258 -9.07 -21.74 -5.73
CA ASN A 258 -9.15 -20.52 -4.92
C ASN A 258 -8.66 -20.70 -3.46
N ASN A 259 -7.81 -21.70 -3.19
CA ASN A 259 -7.08 -21.74 -1.92
C ASN A 259 -6.02 -20.64 -1.92
N GLU A 260 -5.99 -19.85 -0.85
CA GLU A 260 -5.10 -18.69 -0.74
C GLU A 260 -3.82 -19.01 0.01
N THR A 261 -2.72 -18.43 -0.43
CA THR A 261 -1.44 -18.44 0.28
C THR A 261 -0.81 -17.06 0.21
N PHE A 262 -0.42 -16.50 1.36
CA PHE A 262 0.33 -15.25 1.41
C PHE A 262 1.82 -15.55 1.26
N HIS A 263 2.50 -14.79 0.40
CA HIS A 263 3.93 -14.89 0.16
C HIS A 263 4.60 -13.56 0.51
N GLN A 264 5.52 -13.60 1.46
CA GLN A 264 6.30 -12.42 1.83
C GLN A 264 7.36 -12.16 0.74
N CYS A 265 7.49 -10.89 0.31
CA CYS A 265 8.56 -10.49 -0.60
C CYS A 265 9.91 -10.62 0.10
N ALA A 266 10.80 -11.42 -0.47
CA ALA A 266 12.12 -11.69 0.08
C ALA A 266 13.19 -10.73 -0.45
N SER A 267 12.95 -10.11 -1.60
CA SER A 267 13.94 -9.32 -2.34
C SER A 267 14.09 -7.87 -1.88
N ILE A 268 13.22 -7.42 -0.95
CA ILE A 268 13.14 -6.00 -0.57
C ILE A 268 13.95 -5.68 0.70
N PRO A 269 14.61 -4.50 0.75
CA PRO A 269 15.24 -4.06 1.99
C PRO A 269 14.18 -3.61 3.01
N ARG A 270 14.43 -3.90 4.28
CA ARG A 270 13.60 -3.40 5.37
C ARG A 270 13.85 -1.93 5.61
N PHE A 271 12.85 -1.22 6.15
CA PHE A 271 12.99 0.18 6.56
C PHE A 271 13.06 0.25 8.09
N VAL A 272 14.12 0.84 8.59
CA VAL A 272 14.39 0.90 10.04
C VAL A 272 14.66 2.34 10.45
N THR A 273 13.97 2.80 11.48
CA THR A 273 14.33 4.05 12.15
C THR A 273 15.29 3.71 13.30
N LEU A 274 16.52 4.19 13.20
CA LEU A 274 17.56 4.00 14.20
C LEU A 274 17.50 5.19 15.18
N TYR A 275 16.99 4.93 16.37
CA TYR A 275 16.88 5.95 17.42
C TYR A 275 18.21 6.11 18.17
N ALA A 276 18.61 7.36 18.38
CA ALA A 276 19.82 7.69 19.17
C ALA A 276 19.76 7.10 20.59
N SER A 277 18.59 7.16 21.22
CA SER A 277 18.39 6.57 22.55
C SER A 277 18.55 5.05 22.58
N ASP A 278 18.12 4.35 21.52
CA ASP A 278 18.28 2.89 21.46
C ASP A 278 19.74 2.50 21.28
N MET A 279 20.49 3.27 20.49
CA MET A 279 21.92 3.06 20.29
C MET A 279 22.68 3.25 21.63
N VAL A 280 22.43 4.37 22.32
CA VAL A 280 23.11 4.69 23.60
C VAL A 280 22.77 3.63 24.67
N ASN A 281 21.58 3.07 24.65
CA ASN A 281 21.16 2.04 25.60
C ASN A 281 21.52 0.59 25.16
N ASN A 282 22.34 0.44 24.11
CA ASN A 282 22.82 -0.85 23.59
C ASN A 282 21.65 -1.79 23.19
N LYS A 283 20.55 -1.23 22.68
CA LYS A 283 19.38 -2.01 22.24
C LYS A 283 19.43 -2.37 20.76
N VAL A 284 20.44 -1.87 20.04
CA VAL A 284 20.54 -2.05 18.59
C VAL A 284 21.39 -3.28 18.27
N ASP A 285 20.80 -4.22 17.56
CA ASP A 285 21.51 -5.37 17.00
C ASP A 285 21.94 -4.99 15.56
N VAL A 286 23.25 -4.77 15.37
CA VAL A 286 23.83 -4.32 14.10
C VAL A 286 23.54 -5.31 12.97
N GLU A 287 23.54 -6.62 13.26
CA GLU A 287 23.24 -7.63 12.25
C GLU A 287 21.82 -7.51 11.68
N LYS A 288 20.87 -7.03 12.51
CA LYS A 288 19.49 -6.80 12.06
C LYS A 288 19.34 -5.57 11.16
N LEU A 289 20.33 -4.68 11.14
CA LEU A 289 20.35 -3.51 10.26
C LEU A 289 20.88 -3.84 8.86
N LYS A 290 21.54 -4.98 8.71
CA LYS A 290 22.20 -5.35 7.46
C LYS A 290 21.24 -5.36 6.26
N GLY A 291 21.64 -4.65 5.20
CA GLY A 291 20.85 -4.55 3.97
C GLY A 291 19.57 -3.73 4.10
N SER A 292 19.33 -3.08 5.25
CA SER A 292 18.15 -2.22 5.46
C SER A 292 18.33 -0.83 4.87
N ILE A 293 17.23 -0.13 4.71
CA ILE A 293 17.22 1.32 4.51
C ILE A 293 17.05 1.95 5.89
N ILE A 294 17.99 2.81 6.28
CA ILE A 294 18.03 3.37 7.64
C ILE A 294 17.68 4.86 7.62
N ARG A 295 16.79 5.25 8.50
CA ARG A 295 16.55 6.66 8.89
C ARG A 295 17.09 6.87 10.29
N ARG A 296 17.88 7.91 10.49
CA ARG A 296 18.36 8.29 11.83
C ARG A 296 17.33 9.18 12.52
N CYS A 297 17.08 8.90 13.79
CA CYS A 297 16.19 9.71 14.63
C CYS A 297 16.96 10.16 15.89
N TYR A 298 17.13 11.46 16.00
CA TYR A 298 17.80 12.06 17.17
C TYR A 298 16.74 12.46 18.20
N ASP A 299 16.35 11.50 19.02
CA ASP A 299 15.37 11.66 20.11
C ASP A 299 16.04 12.06 21.44
N ILE A 300 17.38 12.08 21.48
CA ILE A 300 18.21 12.60 22.58
C ILE A 300 19.39 13.36 21.99
N VAL A 301 20.01 14.20 22.81
CA VAL A 301 21.25 14.90 22.43
C VAL A 301 22.43 13.93 22.57
N LEU A 302 23.20 13.77 21.51
CA LEU A 302 24.39 12.93 21.49
C LEU A 302 25.66 13.78 21.65
N THR A 303 26.65 13.23 22.36
CA THR A 303 28.03 13.75 22.32
C THR A 303 28.63 13.44 20.94
N ASP A 304 29.74 14.09 20.61
CA ASP A 304 30.43 13.85 19.34
C ASP A 304 30.97 12.40 19.24
N GLU A 305 31.38 11.84 20.38
CA GLU A 305 31.79 10.44 20.48
C GLU A 305 30.63 9.48 20.16
N GLN A 306 29.44 9.76 20.71
CA GLN A 306 28.21 8.98 20.44
C GLN A 306 27.74 9.10 18.99
N LYS A 307 27.89 10.29 18.38
CA LYS A 307 27.60 10.48 16.94
C LYS A 307 28.53 9.59 16.09
N SER A 308 29.85 9.62 16.40
CA SER A 308 30.84 8.78 15.70
C SER A 308 30.53 7.29 15.89
N GLN A 309 30.06 6.89 17.06
CA GLN A 309 29.64 5.52 17.32
C GLN A 309 28.44 5.14 16.44
N MET A 310 27.45 6.05 16.30
CA MET A 310 26.29 5.82 15.42
C MET A 310 26.70 5.71 13.95
N ASP A 311 27.64 6.56 13.50
CA ASP A 311 28.19 6.51 12.14
C ASP A 311 28.87 5.17 11.87
N ASN A 312 29.70 4.72 12.79
CA ASN A 312 30.40 3.43 12.68
C ASN A 312 29.41 2.26 12.65
N MET A 313 28.37 2.29 13.49
CA MET A 313 27.33 1.26 13.54
C MET A 313 26.61 1.13 12.19
N VAL A 314 26.25 2.25 11.56
CA VAL A 314 25.58 2.27 10.25
C VAL A 314 26.54 1.76 9.16
N ALA A 315 27.82 2.18 9.21
CA ALA A 315 28.82 1.71 8.25
C ALA A 315 29.06 0.18 8.38
N ASP A 316 29.20 -0.32 9.60
CA ASP A 316 29.44 -1.74 9.88
C ASP A 316 28.24 -2.60 9.45
N ALA A 317 27.03 -2.08 9.55
CA ALA A 317 25.81 -2.78 9.17
C ALA A 317 25.69 -3.00 7.65
N LYS A 318 26.51 -2.34 6.83
CA LYS A 318 26.43 -2.43 5.35
C LYS A 318 24.99 -2.22 4.88
N VAL A 319 24.41 -1.09 5.24
CA VAL A 319 23.02 -0.76 4.91
C VAL A 319 22.83 -0.61 3.39
N TYR A 320 21.61 -0.87 2.92
CA TYR A 320 21.26 -0.69 1.51
C TYR A 320 21.30 0.78 1.12
N GLU A 321 20.73 1.63 1.97
CA GLU A 321 20.66 3.08 1.79
C GLU A 321 20.48 3.77 3.13
N GLU A 322 21.04 4.96 3.29
CA GLU A 322 20.71 5.85 4.39
C GLU A 322 19.72 6.91 3.90
N ASP A 323 18.53 6.97 4.52
CA ASP A 323 17.55 8.01 4.22
C ASP A 323 18.05 9.33 4.79
N SER A 324 18.23 10.33 3.94
CA SER A 324 18.73 11.66 4.30
C SER A 324 17.76 12.47 5.18
N SER A 325 16.53 12.00 5.39
CA SER A 325 15.60 12.67 6.30
C SER A 325 16.02 12.40 7.75
N VAL A 326 16.61 13.42 8.35
CA VAL A 326 16.98 13.40 9.78
C VAL A 326 15.76 13.86 10.60
N PHE A 327 15.30 13.00 11.48
CA PHE A 327 14.19 13.33 12.37
C PHE A 327 14.73 13.76 13.74
N VAL A 328 14.44 15.00 14.14
CA VAL A 328 14.74 15.49 15.49
C VAL A 328 13.41 15.56 16.24
N LEU A 329 13.18 14.64 17.13
CA LEU A 329 12.01 14.67 18.02
C LEU A 329 12.24 15.69 19.13
N GLY A 330 11.45 16.77 19.13
CA GLY A 330 11.32 17.87 20.09
C GLY A 330 12.13 17.80 21.37
N ILE A 331 13.43 18.08 21.28
CA ILE A 331 14.31 18.24 22.43
C ILE A 331 14.06 19.66 22.94
N THR A 332 13.22 19.80 23.97
CA THR A 332 13.10 21.08 24.69
C THR A 332 14.40 21.29 25.39
N UNK A 333 15.19 21.83 24.72
CA UNK A 333 16.39 22.10 25.30
C UNK A 333 16.45 23.49 25.73
N UNK A 334 16.41 23.50 26.52
CA UNK A 334 16.74 24.70 26.94
C UNK A 334 18.15 24.91 26.87
N UNK A 335 18.65 24.40 26.37
CA UNK A 335 19.92 24.73 26.27
C UNK A 335 20.19 25.27 24.94
N UNK A 336 19.88 26.03 24.81
CA UNK A 336 20.18 26.59 23.79
C UNK A 336 21.38 26.20 23.34
N LEU A 337 21.50 25.68 22.36
CA LEU A 337 22.68 25.50 21.52
C LEU A 337 23.20 26.86 21.07
N ARG A 338 24.06 27.42 21.82
CA ARG A 338 24.83 28.59 21.35
C ARG A 338 25.87 28.08 20.36
N GLY A 339 25.66 28.45 19.10
CA GLY A 339 26.68 28.53 18.08
C GLY A 339 26.84 27.33 17.17
N GLN A 340 25.94 27.18 16.25
CA GLN A 340 26.25 26.81 14.86
C GLN A 340 25.05 27.21 13.97
N ASN A 341 25.31 28.01 12.96
CA ASN A 341 24.31 28.48 12.01
C ASN A 341 23.85 27.29 11.15
N LEU A 342 22.69 26.74 11.52
CA LEU A 342 21.90 25.92 10.58
C LEU A 342 21.08 26.90 9.73
N GLU A 343 21.43 27.01 8.47
CA GLU A 343 20.59 27.76 7.52
C GLU A 343 19.20 27.13 7.47
N HIS A 344 18.25 27.81 8.09
CA HIS A 344 16.84 27.51 7.93
C HIS A 344 16.42 27.84 6.50
N ARG A 345 16.19 26.83 5.66
CA ARG A 345 15.31 27.02 4.51
C ARG A 345 13.89 27.08 5.06
N GLY A 346 13.40 28.31 5.19
CA GLY A 346 12.07 28.56 5.73
C GLY A 346 10.97 28.04 4.83
N PHE A 347 10.03 27.36 5.43
CA PHE A 347 8.72 27.17 4.81
C PHE A 347 7.97 28.50 4.95
N SER A 348 7.80 29.22 3.84
CA SER A 348 6.90 30.35 3.79
C SER A 348 5.47 29.85 3.65
N THR A 349 4.67 30.05 4.69
CA THR A 349 3.22 29.93 4.56
C THR A 349 2.74 31.12 3.74
N VAL A 350 2.34 30.90 2.52
CA VAL A 350 1.63 31.91 1.73
C VAL A 350 0.16 31.84 2.12
N SER A 351 -0.24 32.80 2.97
CA SER A 351 -1.65 33.11 3.14
C SER A 351 -2.08 33.98 1.94
N GLY A 352 -2.77 33.40 1.00
CA GLY A 352 -3.35 34.13 -0.12
C GLY A 352 -4.84 34.24 0.04
N SER A 353 -5.32 35.47 -0.05
CA SER A 353 -6.73 35.87 -0.11
C SER A 353 -7.46 35.22 -1.29
#